data_91a8a07374e6df87fc9730eb3ce8f355
#
_entry.id   91a8a07374e6df87fc9730eb3ce8f355
#
_cell.length_a   1.000
_cell.length_b   1.000
_cell.length_c   1.000
_cell.angle_alpha   90.00
_cell.angle_beta   90.00
_cell.angle_gamma   90.00
#
_symmetry.space_group_name_H-M   'P 1'
#
loop_
_entity.id
_entity.type
_entity.pdbx_description
1 polymer ?
#
loop_
_entity_poly.entity_id
_entity_poly.type
_entity_poly.pdbx_seq_one_letter_code
_entity_poly.pdbx_strand_id
1 'polypeptide(L)'
;MLLKQILKPGVTGFNSASRHDIGEFETLLYSTIVQIGGSVLSKDLELLGKNFYTYEIDIDGNRLYLLLNSTYPFVAFAHKVEYGGIDFCDNTELIIGDYYQMLTKDILNTTIIEEDLQNLFKDERKQIRYWNVSLIGDIVFNYFD
;
A
#
# COMPACT_ATOMS: atom_id res chain seq x y z
N MET A 1 -11.89 -10.95 -1.98
CA MET A 1 -11.50 -9.97 -3.02
C MET A 1 -10.72 -10.68 -4.10
N LEU A 2 -11.09 -10.44 -5.35
CA LEU A 2 -10.37 -11.04 -6.48
C LEU A 2 -9.08 -10.28 -6.74
N LEU A 3 -8.02 -11.01 -7.07
CA LEU A 3 -6.71 -10.41 -7.37
C LEU A 3 -6.77 -9.44 -8.54
N LYS A 4 -7.68 -9.64 -9.49
CA LYS A 4 -7.89 -8.71 -10.61
C LYS A 4 -8.30 -7.31 -10.16
N GLN A 5 -8.94 -7.19 -9.00
CA GLN A 5 -9.36 -5.90 -8.45
C GLN A 5 -8.20 -5.16 -7.80
N ILE A 6 -7.11 -5.85 -7.52
CA ILE A 6 -5.91 -5.30 -6.89
C ILE A 6 -4.82 -5.07 -7.95
N LEU A 7 -4.55 -6.07 -8.77
CA LEU A 7 -3.50 -6.00 -9.79
C LEU A 7 -4.03 -5.33 -11.04
N LYS A 8 -4.29 -4.03 -10.92
CA LYS A 8 -4.81 -3.18 -11.99
C LYS A 8 -3.66 -2.45 -12.70
N PRO A 9 -3.85 -2.09 -13.99
CA PRO A 9 -2.83 -1.34 -14.71
C PRO A 9 -2.43 -0.06 -13.96
N GLY A 10 -1.14 0.13 -13.76
CA GLY A 10 -0.59 1.28 -13.05
C GLY A 10 -0.39 1.08 -11.56
N VAL A 11 -0.80 -0.07 -11.00
CA VAL A 11 -0.70 -0.31 -9.55
C VAL A 11 0.75 -0.30 -9.05
N THR A 12 1.70 -0.69 -9.89
CA THR A 12 3.12 -0.67 -9.53
C THR A 12 3.69 0.74 -9.42
N GLY A 13 2.98 1.73 -9.94
CA GLY A 13 3.48 3.11 -9.99
C GLY A 13 4.53 3.35 -11.07
N PHE A 14 5.01 2.32 -11.73
CA PHE A 14 6.15 2.43 -12.64
C PHE A 14 5.87 3.36 -13.82
N ASN A 15 4.70 3.24 -14.43
CA ASN A 15 4.26 4.11 -15.52
C ASN A 15 3.02 4.90 -15.12
N SER A 16 2.80 5.09 -13.85
CA SER A 16 1.61 5.75 -13.39
C SER A 16 1.64 7.24 -13.67
N ALA A 17 0.60 7.74 -14.29
CA ALA A 17 0.41 9.15 -14.54
C ALA A 17 -0.41 9.84 -13.45
N SER A 18 -1.25 9.10 -12.73
CA SER A 18 -2.20 9.67 -11.78
C SER A 18 -1.85 9.31 -10.35
N ARG A 19 -1.92 10.30 -9.46
CA ARG A 19 -1.71 10.11 -8.03
C ARG A 19 -2.91 10.64 -7.26
N HIS A 20 -3.08 10.14 -6.04
CA HIS A 20 -4.16 10.58 -5.16
C HIS A 20 -4.03 12.03 -4.74
N ASP A 21 -5.16 12.60 -4.36
CA ASP A 21 -5.19 13.80 -3.54
C ASP A 21 -4.94 13.38 -2.09
N ILE A 22 -3.72 13.58 -1.65
CA ILE A 22 -3.30 13.22 -0.29
C ILE A 22 -4.07 13.99 0.77
N GLY A 23 -4.49 15.24 0.46
CA GLY A 23 -5.26 16.03 1.40
C GLY A 23 -6.58 15.37 1.80
N GLU A 24 -7.28 14.74 0.85
CA GLU A 24 -8.51 14.02 1.14
C GLU A 24 -8.25 12.81 2.04
N PHE A 25 -7.23 12.02 1.71
CA PHE A 25 -6.84 10.88 2.53
C PHE A 25 -6.47 11.32 3.95
N GLU A 26 -5.65 12.37 4.07
CA GLU A 26 -5.19 12.84 5.38
C GLU A 26 -6.35 13.37 6.23
N THR A 27 -7.31 14.04 5.60
CA THR A 27 -8.50 14.51 6.32
C THR A 27 -9.23 13.34 6.98
N LEU A 28 -9.43 12.26 6.23
CA LEU A 28 -10.08 11.05 6.76
C LEU A 28 -9.21 10.36 7.80
N LEU A 29 -7.93 10.23 7.55
CA LEU A 29 -7.01 9.59 8.48
C LEU A 29 -6.97 10.30 9.83
N TYR A 30 -6.76 11.62 9.81
CA TYR A 30 -6.63 12.38 11.06
C TYR A 30 -7.93 12.38 11.86
N SER A 31 -9.07 12.53 11.20
CA SER A 31 -10.36 12.51 11.91
C SER A 31 -10.66 11.13 12.49
N THR A 32 -10.36 10.08 11.76
CA THR A 32 -10.66 8.71 12.19
C THR A 32 -9.74 8.26 13.32
N ILE A 33 -8.45 8.54 13.22
CA ILE A 33 -7.48 8.07 14.22
C ILE A 33 -7.68 8.73 15.58
N VAL A 34 -8.11 9.99 15.59
CA VAL A 34 -8.44 10.69 16.85
C VAL A 34 -9.61 10.02 17.55
N GLN A 35 -10.61 9.56 16.79
CA GLN A 35 -11.79 8.93 17.36
C GLN A 35 -11.47 7.62 18.11
N ILE A 36 -10.42 6.93 17.72
CA ILE A 36 -10.01 5.69 18.38
C ILE A 36 -8.86 5.89 19.36
N GLY A 37 -8.56 7.15 19.68
CA GLY A 37 -7.51 7.47 20.68
C GLY A 37 -6.09 7.33 20.16
N GLY A 38 -5.90 7.30 18.84
CA GLY A 38 -4.59 7.21 18.23
C GLY A 38 -4.05 8.54 17.77
N SER A 39 -2.86 8.50 17.20
CA SER A 39 -2.21 9.69 16.64
C SER A 39 -1.31 9.34 15.46
N VAL A 40 -1.07 10.33 14.59
CA VAL A 40 -0.07 10.22 13.54
C VAL A 40 1.22 10.80 14.05
N LEU A 41 2.28 9.99 14.09
CA LEU A 41 3.58 10.38 14.63
C LEU A 41 4.46 11.05 13.59
N SER A 42 4.44 10.54 12.37
CA SER A 42 5.23 11.07 11.26
C SER A 42 4.63 10.61 9.94
N LYS A 43 5.09 11.21 8.85
CA LYS A 43 4.67 10.79 7.51
C LYS A 43 5.83 10.95 6.52
N ASP A 44 5.84 10.10 5.51
CA ASP A 44 6.77 10.17 4.40
C ASP A 44 5.95 10.17 3.11
N LEU A 45 5.92 11.33 2.47
CA LEU A 45 5.16 11.54 1.22
C LEU A 45 6.04 11.56 -0.02
N GLU A 46 7.34 11.30 0.13
CA GLU A 46 8.25 11.22 -1.00
C GLU A 46 8.15 9.84 -1.64
N LEU A 47 8.08 9.82 -2.97
CA LEU A 47 7.99 8.59 -3.75
C LEU A 47 9.32 8.17 -4.37
N LEU A 48 10.43 8.71 -3.88
CA LEU A 48 11.75 8.41 -4.44
C LEU A 48 12.01 6.91 -4.44
N GLY A 49 11.87 6.30 -5.62
CA GLY A 49 12.10 4.88 -5.79
C GLY A 49 11.01 3.96 -5.31
N LYS A 50 9.86 4.48 -4.87
CA LYS A 50 8.76 3.66 -4.36
C LYS A 50 7.41 4.18 -4.83
N ASN A 51 6.37 3.33 -4.70
CA ASN A 51 5.03 3.65 -5.18
C ASN A 51 4.00 3.83 -4.07
N PHE A 52 4.42 4.21 -2.86
CA PHE A 52 3.50 4.34 -1.73
C PHE A 52 3.94 5.44 -0.77
N TYR A 53 2.94 5.99 -0.08
CA TYR A 53 3.13 6.93 1.03
C TYR A 53 3.06 6.16 2.34
N THR A 54 3.78 6.65 3.36
CA THR A 54 3.86 5.98 4.65
C THR A 54 3.51 6.95 5.77
N TYR A 55 2.68 6.48 6.70
CA TYR A 55 2.34 7.20 7.93
C TYR A 55 2.70 6.32 9.12
N GLU A 56 3.54 6.85 10.02
CA GLU A 56 3.79 6.19 11.29
C GLU A 56 2.71 6.61 12.25
N ILE A 57 2.01 5.64 12.83
CA ILE A 57 0.87 5.89 13.71
C ILE A 57 1.03 5.17 15.02
N ASP A 58 0.33 5.68 16.04
CA ASP A 58 0.23 5.06 17.36
C ASP A 58 -1.25 4.78 17.64
N ILE A 59 -1.57 3.53 17.96
CA ILE A 59 -2.90 3.11 18.37
C ILE A 59 -2.74 2.31 19.66
N ASP A 60 -3.28 2.83 20.77
CA ASP A 60 -3.22 2.18 22.08
C ASP A 60 -1.78 1.87 22.53
N GLY A 61 -0.84 2.75 22.21
CA GLY A 61 0.57 2.57 22.57
C GLY A 61 1.33 1.67 21.60
N ASN A 62 0.69 1.13 20.59
CA ASN A 62 1.33 0.31 19.57
C ASN A 62 1.66 1.13 18.34
N ARG A 63 2.91 1.10 17.93
CA ARG A 63 3.35 1.78 16.72
C ARG A 63 3.19 0.89 15.52
N LEU A 64 2.58 1.44 14.47
CA LEU A 64 2.36 0.78 13.20
C LEU A 64 2.66 1.76 12.08
N TYR A 65 2.84 1.22 10.88
CA TYR A 65 2.90 2.00 9.67
C TYR A 65 1.64 1.75 8.85
N LEU A 66 1.08 2.84 8.33
CA LEU A 66 -0.02 2.78 7.38
C LEU A 66 0.54 3.16 6.01
N LEU A 67 0.35 2.29 5.03
CA LEU A 67 0.82 2.50 3.67
C LEU A 67 -0.35 2.78 2.76
N LEU A 68 -0.18 3.75 1.84
CA LEU A 68 -1.16 4.08 0.82
C LEU A 68 -0.49 3.99 -0.55
N ASN A 69 -1.01 3.13 -1.43
CA ASN A 69 -0.56 3.06 -2.82
C ASN A 69 -0.73 4.43 -3.48
N SER A 70 0.26 4.85 -4.27
CA SER A 70 0.28 6.21 -4.84
C SER A 70 -0.79 6.45 -5.90
N THR A 71 -1.34 5.40 -6.49
CA THR A 71 -2.28 5.49 -7.63
C THR A 71 -3.68 5.03 -7.27
N TYR A 72 -3.80 3.92 -6.58
CA TYR A 72 -5.09 3.30 -6.22
C TYR A 72 -5.37 3.45 -4.73
N PRO A 73 -6.66 3.40 -4.32
CA PRO A 73 -7.02 3.56 -2.91
C PRO A 73 -6.79 2.26 -2.12
N PHE A 74 -5.59 1.73 -2.21
CA PHE A 74 -5.19 0.53 -1.47
C PHE A 74 -4.33 0.94 -0.29
N VAL A 75 -4.72 0.48 0.89
CA VAL A 75 -3.99 0.73 2.14
C VAL A 75 -3.62 -0.58 2.81
N ALA A 76 -2.55 -0.56 3.57
CA ALA A 76 -2.11 -1.70 4.34
C ALA A 76 -1.45 -1.23 5.62
N PHE A 77 -1.40 -2.12 6.62
CA PHE A 77 -0.63 -1.90 7.85
C PHE A 77 0.63 -2.74 7.83
N ALA A 78 1.66 -2.23 8.48
CA ALA A 78 2.92 -2.95 8.63
C ALA A 78 3.57 -2.64 9.96
N HIS A 79 4.25 -3.61 10.55
CA HIS A 79 5.11 -3.40 11.71
C HIS A 79 6.43 -2.76 11.33
N LYS A 80 6.88 -3.00 10.10
CA LYS A 80 8.19 -2.57 9.62
C LYS A 80 8.12 -2.28 8.13
N VAL A 81 8.70 -1.17 7.72
CA VAL A 81 8.78 -0.76 6.32
C VAL A 81 10.24 -0.44 6.01
N GLU A 82 10.89 -1.29 5.21
CA GLU A 82 12.27 -1.11 4.82
C GLU A 82 12.45 -1.48 3.35
N TYR A 83 13.46 -0.91 2.73
CA TYR A 83 13.88 -1.35 1.41
C TYR A 83 14.19 -2.85 1.46
N GLY A 84 13.59 -3.60 0.56
CA GLY A 84 13.78 -5.04 0.50
C GLY A 84 12.88 -5.86 1.42
N GLY A 85 12.05 -5.24 2.25
CA GLY A 85 11.14 -6.00 3.10
C GLY A 85 10.13 -5.14 3.84
N ILE A 86 8.87 -5.51 3.70
CA ILE A 86 7.77 -4.90 4.46
C ILE A 86 7.10 -6.01 5.25
N ASP A 87 7.02 -5.83 6.57
CA ASP A 87 6.38 -6.80 7.46
C ASP A 87 4.92 -6.39 7.66
N PHE A 88 4.05 -6.86 6.77
CA PHE A 88 2.63 -6.52 6.82
C PHE A 88 1.96 -7.13 8.04
N CYS A 89 0.97 -6.40 8.56
CA CYS A 89 0.14 -6.88 9.65
C CYS A 89 -1.30 -6.41 9.44
N ASP A 90 -2.20 -6.89 10.27
CA ASP A 90 -3.60 -6.48 10.23
C ASP A 90 -3.93 -5.58 11.41
N ASN A 91 -4.84 -4.64 11.17
CA ASN A 91 -5.43 -3.83 12.23
C ASN A 91 -6.89 -3.59 11.88
N THR A 92 -7.79 -3.87 12.82
CA THR A 92 -9.22 -3.76 12.61
C THR A 92 -9.84 -2.53 13.27
N GLU A 93 -9.06 -1.77 14.02
CA GLU A 93 -9.56 -0.60 14.75
C GLU A 93 -9.67 0.64 13.88
N LEU A 94 -8.71 0.83 12.98
CA LEU A 94 -8.67 2.01 12.11
C LEU A 94 -9.26 1.69 10.75
N ILE A 95 -10.41 2.29 10.45
CA ILE A 95 -11.12 2.15 9.17
C ILE A 95 -11.20 3.53 8.54
N ILE A 96 -10.62 3.70 7.35
CA ILE A 96 -10.49 4.99 6.70
C ILE A 96 -11.54 5.11 5.57
N GLY A 97 -12.81 5.27 5.96
CA GLY A 97 -13.90 5.43 5.00
C GLY A 97 -14.14 4.18 4.16
N ASP A 98 -15.07 4.28 3.22
CA ASP A 98 -15.43 3.16 2.34
C ASP A 98 -14.64 3.14 1.04
N TYR A 99 -14.09 4.29 0.65
CA TYR A 99 -13.34 4.41 -0.60
C TYR A 99 -11.99 3.69 -0.54
N TYR A 100 -11.30 3.78 0.59
CA TYR A 100 -9.98 3.17 0.74
C TYR A 100 -10.12 1.72 1.16
N GLN A 101 -9.49 0.82 0.39
CA GLN A 101 -9.60 -0.62 0.59
C GLN A 101 -8.41 -1.11 1.39
N MET A 102 -8.69 -1.68 2.55
CA MET A 102 -7.67 -2.29 3.40
C MET A 102 -7.31 -3.66 2.85
N LEU A 103 -6.04 -3.84 2.48
CA LEU A 103 -5.54 -5.13 2.05
C LEU A 103 -4.98 -5.86 3.25
N THR A 104 -5.48 -7.08 3.46
CA THR A 104 -5.08 -7.90 4.61
C THR A 104 -3.69 -8.50 4.39
N LYS A 105 -3.06 -8.86 5.50
CA LYS A 105 -1.77 -9.55 5.48
C LYS A 105 -1.83 -10.82 4.61
N ASP A 106 -2.92 -11.58 4.71
CA ASP A 106 -3.06 -12.81 3.94
C ASP A 106 -3.08 -12.53 2.43
N ILE A 107 -3.80 -11.51 2.01
CA ILE A 107 -3.83 -11.11 0.60
C ILE A 107 -2.44 -10.65 0.14
N LEU A 108 -1.78 -9.80 0.94
CA LEU A 108 -0.48 -9.24 0.57
C LEU A 108 0.61 -10.29 0.51
N ASN A 109 0.50 -11.36 1.29
CA ASN A 109 1.46 -12.46 1.30
C ASN A 109 1.07 -13.60 0.34
N THR A 110 0.05 -13.39 -0.49
CA THR A 110 -0.33 -14.36 -1.52
C THR A 110 0.70 -14.36 -2.65
N THR A 111 1.13 -15.57 -3.04
CA THR A 111 2.05 -15.74 -4.17
C THR A 111 1.32 -15.47 -5.48
N ILE A 112 1.96 -14.70 -6.36
CA ILE A 112 1.42 -14.41 -7.69
C ILE A 112 1.72 -15.54 -8.65
N ILE A 113 0.87 -15.67 -9.67
CA ILE A 113 1.13 -16.52 -10.83
C ILE A 113 1.10 -15.63 -12.09
N GLU A 114 1.65 -16.09 -13.20
CA GLU A 114 1.73 -15.29 -14.43
C GLU A 114 0.35 -14.78 -14.88
N GLU A 115 -0.69 -15.58 -14.69
CA GLU A 115 -2.05 -15.20 -15.06
C GLU A 115 -2.51 -13.94 -14.32
N ASP A 116 -2.08 -13.75 -13.08
CA ASP A 116 -2.45 -12.59 -12.28
C ASP A 116 -1.90 -11.28 -12.84
N LEU A 117 -0.85 -11.35 -13.66
CA LEU A 117 -0.13 -10.18 -14.16
C LEU A 117 -0.66 -9.69 -15.51
N GLN A 118 -1.62 -10.38 -16.10
CA GLN A 118 -2.05 -10.10 -17.47
C GLN A 118 -2.69 -8.72 -17.66
N ASN A 119 -3.32 -8.18 -16.62
CA ASN A 119 -3.97 -6.88 -16.68
C ASN A 119 -2.99 -5.70 -16.51
N LEU A 120 -1.77 -5.97 -16.10
CA LEU A 120 -0.77 -4.93 -15.90
C LEU A 120 -0.19 -4.47 -17.24
N PHE A 121 0.33 -3.25 -17.27
CA PHE A 121 1.05 -2.77 -18.44
C PHE A 121 2.29 -3.62 -18.68
N LYS A 122 2.72 -3.66 -19.92
CA LYS A 122 3.89 -4.44 -20.32
C LYS A 122 5.14 -4.06 -19.54
N ASP A 123 5.35 -2.76 -19.33
CA ASP A 123 6.51 -2.28 -18.60
C ASP A 123 6.46 -2.66 -17.13
N GLU A 124 5.26 -2.72 -16.55
CA GLU A 124 5.07 -3.19 -15.18
C GLU A 124 5.45 -4.68 -15.06
N ARG A 125 5.01 -5.50 -16.02
CA ARG A 125 5.37 -6.93 -16.02
C ARG A 125 6.88 -7.13 -16.13
N LYS A 126 7.55 -6.29 -16.93
CA LYS A 126 9.01 -6.34 -17.05
C LYS A 126 9.69 -6.03 -15.70
N GLN A 127 9.21 -5.03 -14.98
CA GLN A 127 9.76 -4.68 -13.68
C GLN A 127 9.57 -5.80 -12.66
N ILE A 128 8.39 -6.41 -12.64
CA ILE A 128 8.11 -7.53 -11.75
C ILE A 128 9.08 -8.69 -11.99
N ARG A 129 9.34 -9.02 -13.26
CA ARG A 129 10.31 -10.06 -13.61
C ARG A 129 11.74 -9.65 -13.26
N TYR A 130 12.10 -8.42 -13.54
CA TYR A 130 13.43 -7.89 -13.24
C TYR A 130 13.76 -7.99 -11.75
N TRP A 131 12.83 -7.56 -10.90
CA TRP A 131 13.01 -7.58 -9.45
C TRP A 131 12.70 -8.93 -8.83
N ASN A 132 12.17 -9.87 -9.63
CA ASN A 132 11.85 -11.24 -9.21
C ASN A 132 10.93 -11.28 -7.99
N VAL A 133 9.93 -10.41 -7.96
CA VAL A 133 8.95 -10.37 -6.88
C VAL A 133 7.94 -11.50 -7.04
N SER A 134 7.48 -12.05 -5.93
CA SER A 134 6.59 -13.19 -5.92
C SER A 134 5.29 -12.99 -5.15
N LEU A 135 5.20 -11.93 -4.35
CA LEU A 135 4.04 -11.68 -3.50
C LEU A 135 3.25 -10.46 -3.97
N ILE A 136 1.93 -10.51 -3.77
CA ILE A 136 1.04 -9.39 -4.09
C ILE A 136 1.52 -8.10 -3.41
N GLY A 137 1.89 -8.18 -2.14
CA GLY A 137 2.34 -7.02 -1.37
C GLY A 137 3.56 -6.34 -1.97
N ASP A 138 4.45 -7.10 -2.59
CA ASP A 138 5.67 -6.57 -3.20
C ASP A 138 5.39 -5.88 -4.54
N ILE A 139 4.21 -6.06 -5.09
CA ILE A 139 3.77 -5.35 -6.30
C ILE A 139 3.03 -4.07 -5.91
N VAL A 140 2.09 -4.17 -4.99
CA VAL A 140 1.23 -3.05 -4.60
C VAL A 140 2.02 -2.00 -3.82
N PHE A 141 3.01 -2.43 -3.05
CA PHE A 141 3.91 -1.56 -2.28
C PHE A 141 5.35 -1.95 -2.59
N ASN A 142 5.98 -1.24 -3.52
CA ASN A 142 7.26 -1.64 -4.06
C ASN A 142 8.31 -0.52 -4.05
N TYR A 143 9.56 -0.96 -4.21
CA TYR A 143 10.73 -0.10 -4.39
C TYR A 143 11.38 -0.42 -5.74
N PHE A 144 10.61 -0.35 -6.82
CA PHE A 144 11.09 -0.76 -8.14
C PHE A 144 12.07 0.21 -8.79
N ASP A 145 12.32 1.33 -8.18
CA ASP A 145 13.14 2.34 -8.82
C ASP A 145 14.44 2.62 -8.07
#